data_215c684c16b325a0653d5c69adc604ee
#
_entry.id   215c684c16b325a0653d5c69adc604ee
#
_cell.length_a   1.000
_cell.length_b   1.000
_cell.length_c   1.000
_cell.angle_alpha   90.00
_cell.angle_beta   90.00
_cell.angle_gamma   90.00
#
_symmetry.space_group_name_H-M   'P 1'
#
loop_
_entity.id
_entity.type
_entity.pdbx_description
1 polymer ?
#
loop_
_entity_poly.entity_id
_entity_poly.type
_entity_poly.pdbx_seq_one_letter_code
_entity_poly.pdbx_strand_id
1 'polypeptide(L)'
;MNMYKLFVSTVVAGVLTLAGQAYAACGSLSMADMNWPSATLMANVDKIILEEGYGCEIEMVAGATTTTFASMNEKGQPDVAAELWINAVREPLFKAMDEGRLHSAREMPITDLGEGWWVPDYVLKNHPELKTVLDILERPDLFPAKEDPSKGEFIGCPAGWGCQLSNINLFRAFKMEDKGLDIKLTWFLSWT
;
A
#
# COMPACT_ATOMS: atom_id res chain seq x y z
N MET A 1 9.48 74.98 -27.07
CA MET A 1 10.01 74.15 -26.01
C MET A 1 9.05 72.94 -25.89
N ASN A 2 9.53 71.76 -26.31
CA ASN A 2 8.70 70.62 -26.77
C ASN A 2 8.03 69.86 -25.63
N MET A 3 6.73 69.96 -25.57
CA MET A 3 5.85 69.24 -24.64
C MET A 3 5.67 67.73 -24.97
N TYR A 4 6.36 67.24 -26.00
CA TYR A 4 6.28 65.83 -26.48
C TYR A 4 7.27 64.90 -25.83
N LYS A 5 8.17 65.34 -24.96
CA LYS A 5 9.19 64.47 -24.33
C LYS A 5 8.86 63.98 -22.93
N LEU A 6 7.73 64.40 -22.38
CA LEU A 6 7.32 64.00 -21.01
C LEU A 6 6.32 62.80 -20.91
N PHE A 7 5.79 62.35 -22.07
CA PHE A 7 4.77 61.30 -22.07
C PHE A 7 5.27 59.90 -22.37
N VAL A 8 6.55 59.71 -22.72
CA VAL A 8 7.09 58.38 -23.10
C VAL A 8 7.79 57.66 -21.95
N SER A 9 8.10 58.37 -20.85
CA SER A 9 8.85 57.74 -19.72
C SER A 9 7.98 57.06 -18.63
N THR A 10 6.65 57.18 -18.69
CA THR A 10 5.78 56.68 -17.62
C THR A 10 5.05 55.38 -17.96
N VAL A 11 5.19 54.86 -19.18
CA VAL A 11 4.48 53.65 -19.62
C VAL A 11 5.35 52.38 -19.53
N VAL A 12 6.67 52.49 -19.36
CA VAL A 12 7.58 51.33 -19.31
C VAL A 12 7.77 50.77 -17.86
N ALA A 13 7.39 51.50 -16.83
CA ALA A 13 7.57 51.07 -15.43
C ALA A 13 6.41 50.24 -14.87
N GLY A 14 5.32 50.02 -15.64
CA GLY A 14 4.09 49.36 -15.18
C GLY A 14 3.91 47.89 -15.57
N VAL A 15 4.84 47.27 -16.30
CA VAL A 15 4.64 45.93 -16.87
C VAL A 15 5.52 44.84 -16.22
N LEU A 16 6.34 45.19 -15.24
CA LEU A 16 7.33 44.26 -14.64
C LEU A 16 6.92 43.67 -13.29
N THR A 17 5.66 43.76 -12.85
CA THR A 17 5.26 43.25 -11.54
C THR A 17 4.11 42.21 -11.56
N LEU A 18 3.86 41.56 -12.71
CA LEU A 18 2.88 40.49 -12.83
C LEU A 18 3.51 39.18 -13.30
N ALA A 19 4.79 38.95 -13.01
CA ALA A 19 5.31 37.61 -12.86
C ALA A 19 4.93 37.11 -11.46
N GLY A 20 3.63 37.16 -11.10
CA GLY A 20 3.05 36.41 -10.04
C GLY A 20 3.32 34.97 -10.37
N GLN A 21 4.03 34.28 -9.48
CA GLN A 21 4.23 32.86 -9.51
C GLN A 21 2.84 32.24 -9.68
N ALA A 22 2.55 31.76 -10.88
CA ALA A 22 1.50 30.77 -11.08
C ALA A 22 2.03 29.48 -10.44
N TYR A 23 1.99 29.40 -9.11
CA TYR A 23 1.84 28.13 -8.45
C TYR A 23 0.50 27.62 -8.98
N ALA A 24 0.57 26.69 -9.89
CA ALA A 24 -0.59 25.88 -10.20
C ALA A 24 -0.93 25.18 -8.88
N ALA A 25 -1.89 25.75 -8.16
CA ALA A 25 -2.40 25.09 -6.98
C ALA A 25 -2.92 23.73 -7.45
N CYS A 26 -2.30 22.66 -6.96
CA CYS A 26 -2.62 21.30 -7.34
C CYS A 26 -4.05 20.91 -6.89
N GLY A 27 -4.69 21.75 -6.06
CA GLY A 27 -6.02 21.48 -5.50
C GLY A 27 -5.99 20.56 -4.30
N SER A 28 -7.16 20.08 -3.90
CA SER A 28 -7.31 19.12 -2.80
C SER A 28 -7.32 17.71 -3.34
N LEU A 29 -6.52 16.84 -2.74
CA LEU A 29 -6.41 15.41 -3.07
C LEU A 29 -6.60 14.56 -1.81
N SER A 30 -7.22 13.41 -1.96
CA SER A 30 -7.30 12.40 -0.91
C SER A 30 -6.24 11.33 -1.12
N MET A 31 -5.53 10.96 -0.04
CA MET A 31 -4.46 9.96 -0.07
C MET A 31 -4.70 8.86 0.93
N ALA A 32 -4.59 7.61 0.47
CA ALA A 32 -4.75 6.45 1.35
C ALA A 32 -3.60 6.34 2.35
N ASP A 33 -3.94 6.34 3.64
CA ASP A 33 -3.05 5.91 4.73
C ASP A 33 -3.37 4.44 5.06
N MET A 34 -2.63 3.53 4.43
CA MET A 34 -2.81 2.11 4.64
C MET A 34 -2.32 1.71 6.02
N ASN A 35 -2.99 0.74 6.65
CA ASN A 35 -2.78 0.35 8.05
C ASN A 35 -1.55 -0.53 8.30
N TRP A 36 -0.42 -0.22 7.64
CA TRP A 36 0.90 -0.80 7.92
C TRP A 36 2.02 0.25 7.80
N PRO A 37 3.13 0.08 8.56
CA PRO A 37 4.11 1.16 8.76
C PRO A 37 4.78 1.72 7.50
N SER A 38 5.12 0.89 6.53
CA SER A 38 5.77 1.37 5.29
C SER A 38 4.85 2.28 4.49
N ALA A 39 3.59 1.89 4.33
CA ALA A 39 2.60 2.68 3.59
C ALA A 39 2.29 4.01 4.29
N THR A 40 2.12 3.99 5.63
CA THR A 40 1.95 5.22 6.41
C THR A 40 3.15 6.17 6.23
N LEU A 41 4.39 5.62 6.28
CA LEU A 41 5.58 6.43 6.04
C LEU A 41 5.58 7.04 4.64
N MET A 42 5.34 6.24 3.60
CA MET A 42 5.32 6.70 2.21
C MET A 42 4.24 7.75 1.99
N ALA A 43 3.01 7.50 2.45
CA ALA A 43 1.91 8.45 2.31
C ALA A 43 2.22 9.80 2.99
N ASN A 44 2.87 9.79 4.16
CA ASN A 44 3.28 11.03 4.83
C ASN A 44 4.42 11.75 4.09
N VAL A 45 5.39 11.02 3.51
CA VAL A 45 6.44 11.63 2.68
C VAL A 45 5.85 12.25 1.43
N ASP A 46 4.98 11.54 0.72
CA ASP A 46 4.31 12.04 -0.47
C ASP A 46 3.43 13.25 -0.15
N LYS A 47 2.70 13.23 0.98
CA LYS A 47 1.94 14.37 1.48
C LYS A 47 2.82 15.61 1.62
N ILE A 48 3.95 15.51 2.32
CA ILE A 48 4.87 16.63 2.51
C ILE A 48 5.38 17.17 1.16
N ILE A 49 5.76 16.28 0.24
CA ILE A 49 6.26 16.68 -1.08
C ILE A 49 5.16 17.40 -1.87
N LEU A 50 3.94 16.91 -1.85
CA LEU A 50 2.83 17.48 -2.60
C LEU A 50 2.37 18.82 -1.99
N GLU A 51 2.31 18.92 -0.66
CA GLU A 51 1.93 20.17 0.03
C GLU A 51 3.00 21.25 -0.12
N GLU A 52 4.26 20.95 0.22
CA GLU A 52 5.33 21.93 0.25
C GLU A 52 5.91 22.21 -1.16
N GLY A 53 5.95 21.20 -2.02
CA GLY A 53 6.54 21.31 -3.36
C GLY A 53 5.58 21.76 -4.45
N TYR A 54 4.31 21.40 -4.34
CA TYR A 54 3.30 21.61 -5.38
C TYR A 54 2.10 22.44 -4.93
N GLY A 55 2.00 22.76 -3.64
CA GLY A 55 0.90 23.55 -3.09
C GLY A 55 -0.45 22.83 -3.09
N CYS A 56 -0.42 21.49 -3.04
CA CYS A 56 -1.62 20.69 -2.90
C CYS A 56 -2.17 20.78 -1.46
N GLU A 57 -3.44 20.45 -1.27
CA GLU A 57 -4.04 20.19 0.03
C GLU A 57 -4.34 18.69 0.13
N ILE A 58 -3.70 17.98 1.07
CA ILE A 58 -3.79 16.52 1.15
C ILE A 58 -4.62 16.07 2.34
N GLU A 59 -5.76 15.40 2.06
CA GLU A 59 -6.58 14.71 3.04
C GLU A 59 -6.12 13.25 3.16
N MET A 60 -5.68 12.84 4.38
CA MET A 60 -5.31 11.45 4.66
C MET A 60 -6.54 10.61 4.97
N VAL A 61 -6.73 9.52 4.25
CA VAL A 61 -7.87 8.60 4.38
C VAL A 61 -7.39 7.23 4.85
N ALA A 62 -7.87 6.79 6.01
CA ALA A 62 -7.52 5.46 6.52
C ALA A 62 -7.93 4.35 5.54
N GLY A 63 -7.03 3.41 5.30
CA GLY A 63 -7.20 2.38 4.28
C GLY A 63 -6.60 1.02 4.62
N ALA A 64 -6.94 0.06 3.77
CA ALA A 64 -6.34 -1.27 3.68
C ALA A 64 -6.46 -1.74 2.23
N THR A 65 -5.67 -2.75 1.81
CA THR A 65 -5.58 -3.16 0.41
C THR A 65 -6.95 -3.33 -0.27
N THR A 66 -7.83 -4.12 0.31
CA THR A 66 -9.10 -4.51 -0.34
C THR A 66 -10.10 -3.37 -0.36
N THR A 67 -10.24 -2.64 0.74
CA THR A 67 -11.20 -1.53 0.87
C THR A 67 -10.78 -0.32 0.07
N THR A 68 -9.50 0.03 0.10
CA THR A 68 -8.95 1.15 -0.68
C THR A 68 -9.04 0.86 -2.17
N PHE A 69 -8.61 -0.33 -2.63
CA PHE A 69 -8.75 -0.71 -4.02
C PHE A 69 -10.21 -0.64 -4.49
N ALA A 70 -11.14 -1.22 -3.74
CA ALA A 70 -12.57 -1.20 -4.11
C ALA A 70 -13.10 0.25 -4.20
N SER A 71 -12.77 1.10 -3.23
CA SER A 71 -13.21 2.49 -3.23
C SER A 71 -12.63 3.29 -4.41
N MET A 72 -11.33 3.19 -4.67
CA MET A 72 -10.69 3.82 -5.83
C MET A 72 -11.29 3.36 -7.15
N ASN A 73 -11.53 2.04 -7.29
CA ASN A 73 -12.07 1.44 -8.50
C ASN A 73 -13.54 1.82 -8.77
N GLU A 74 -14.35 1.94 -7.72
CA GLU A 74 -15.80 2.17 -7.85
C GLU A 74 -16.19 3.63 -7.73
N LYS A 75 -15.46 4.41 -6.91
CA LYS A 75 -15.80 5.78 -6.56
C LYS A 75 -14.77 6.81 -7.02
N GLY A 76 -13.58 6.35 -7.48
CA GLY A 76 -12.46 7.22 -7.81
C GLY A 76 -11.81 7.88 -6.59
N GLN A 77 -11.99 7.32 -5.39
CA GLN A 77 -11.42 7.87 -4.14
C GLN A 77 -10.96 6.76 -3.20
N PRO A 78 -9.87 6.99 -2.42
CA PRO A 78 -8.99 8.16 -2.49
C PRO A 78 -8.31 8.33 -3.84
N ASP A 79 -7.79 9.54 -4.13
CA ASP A 79 -7.14 9.88 -5.40
C ASP A 79 -5.80 9.16 -5.56
N VAL A 80 -5.08 8.96 -4.46
CA VAL A 80 -3.74 8.37 -4.43
C VAL A 80 -3.64 7.26 -3.39
N ALA A 81 -2.97 6.18 -3.75
CA ALA A 81 -2.49 5.16 -2.81
C ALA A 81 -0.98 4.96 -3.05
N ALA A 82 -0.15 5.40 -2.10
CA ALA A 82 1.30 5.39 -2.21
C ALA A 82 1.89 3.98 -2.27
N GLU A 83 1.26 3.01 -1.61
CA GLU A 83 1.68 1.60 -1.58
C GLU A 83 0.45 0.69 -1.66
N LEU A 84 0.39 -0.15 -2.69
CA LEU A 84 -0.68 -1.14 -2.85
C LEU A 84 -0.06 -2.52 -3.15
N TRP A 85 -0.30 -3.49 -2.27
CA TRP A 85 0.10 -4.88 -2.48
C TRP A 85 -0.93 -5.58 -3.37
N ILE A 86 -0.56 -5.85 -4.63
CA ILE A 86 -1.51 -6.13 -5.69
C ILE A 86 -1.93 -7.60 -5.82
N ASN A 87 -1.25 -8.57 -5.17
CA ASN A 87 -1.45 -9.99 -5.45
C ASN A 87 -2.92 -10.44 -5.35
N ALA A 88 -3.65 -9.97 -4.33
CA ALA A 88 -5.05 -10.35 -4.12
C ALA A 88 -6.05 -9.60 -5.02
N VAL A 89 -5.62 -8.47 -5.62
CA VAL A 89 -6.48 -7.59 -6.45
C VAL A 89 -5.96 -7.44 -7.88
N ARG A 90 -4.99 -8.28 -8.26
CA ARG A 90 -4.25 -8.15 -9.51
C ARG A 90 -5.15 -8.09 -10.75
N GLU A 91 -6.01 -9.06 -10.93
CA GLU A 91 -6.87 -9.14 -12.12
C GLU A 91 -7.84 -7.94 -12.22
N PRO A 92 -8.62 -7.60 -11.16
CA PRO A 92 -9.48 -6.43 -11.24
C PRO A 92 -8.70 -5.11 -11.33
N LEU A 93 -7.48 -5.00 -10.78
CA LEU A 93 -6.64 -3.83 -10.92
C LEU A 93 -6.21 -3.62 -12.38
N PHE A 94 -5.67 -4.66 -13.04
CA PHE A 94 -5.27 -4.54 -14.44
C PHE A 94 -6.46 -4.22 -15.34
N LYS A 95 -7.60 -4.86 -15.10
CA LYS A 95 -8.84 -4.50 -15.82
C LYS A 95 -9.21 -3.02 -15.62
N ALA A 96 -9.14 -2.51 -14.40
CA ALA A 96 -9.43 -1.09 -14.13
C ALA A 96 -8.43 -0.15 -14.82
N MET A 97 -7.16 -0.56 -14.92
CA MET A 97 -6.13 0.19 -15.65
C MET A 97 -6.37 0.16 -17.16
N ASP A 98 -6.72 -0.98 -17.74
CA ASP A 98 -7.05 -1.12 -19.17
C ASP A 98 -8.29 -0.29 -19.55
N GLU A 99 -9.25 -0.16 -18.63
CA GLU A 99 -10.44 0.68 -18.78
C GLU A 99 -10.18 2.18 -18.48
N GLY A 100 -8.97 2.56 -18.08
CA GLY A 100 -8.58 3.94 -17.76
C GLY A 100 -9.18 4.51 -16.48
N ARG A 101 -9.70 3.66 -15.59
CA ARG A 101 -10.26 4.08 -14.30
C ARG A 101 -9.19 4.28 -13.22
N LEU A 102 -8.12 3.51 -13.30
CA LEU A 102 -6.96 3.61 -12.41
C LEU A 102 -5.68 3.73 -13.24
N HIS A 103 -4.69 4.38 -12.68
CA HIS A 103 -3.39 4.56 -13.31
C HIS A 103 -2.27 4.22 -12.33
N SER A 104 -1.24 3.53 -12.81
CA SER A 104 0.01 3.38 -12.05
C SER A 104 0.90 4.59 -12.31
N ALA A 105 1.41 5.20 -11.24
CA ALA A 105 2.41 6.27 -11.33
C ALA A 105 3.81 5.76 -11.71
N ARG A 106 3.93 4.54 -12.15
CA ARG A 106 5.11 3.73 -12.47
C ARG A 106 5.67 2.91 -11.30
N GLU A 107 6.62 2.05 -11.67
CA GLU A 107 7.17 1.03 -10.81
C GLU A 107 7.76 1.61 -9.53
N MET A 108 7.40 1.03 -8.43
CA MET A 108 8.08 1.26 -7.17
C MET A 108 9.58 1.00 -7.35
N PRO A 109 10.45 1.84 -6.80
CA PRO A 109 11.90 1.62 -6.89
C PRO A 109 12.36 0.35 -6.17
N ILE A 110 11.50 -0.25 -5.33
CA ILE A 110 11.73 -1.52 -4.67
C ILE A 110 10.88 -2.57 -5.38
N THR A 111 11.49 -3.26 -6.29
CA THR A 111 10.97 -4.46 -6.96
C THR A 111 11.49 -5.71 -6.26
N ASP A 112 10.97 -6.88 -6.61
CA ASP A 112 11.40 -8.19 -6.10
C ASP A 112 11.03 -8.49 -4.63
N LEU A 113 10.18 -7.69 -4.01
CA LEU A 113 9.54 -8.06 -2.75
C LEU A 113 8.39 -9.03 -3.03
N GLY A 114 8.58 -10.29 -2.65
CA GLY A 114 7.55 -11.33 -2.74
C GLY A 114 6.79 -11.48 -1.44
N GLU A 115 5.50 -11.79 -1.55
CA GLU A 115 4.74 -12.38 -0.44
C GLU A 115 5.06 -13.87 -0.34
N GLY A 116 5.26 -14.37 0.87
CA GLY A 116 5.54 -15.78 1.10
C GLY A 116 5.19 -16.19 2.53
N TRP A 117 5.14 -17.49 2.75
CA TRP A 117 5.06 -18.04 4.08
C TRP A 117 6.47 -18.25 4.63
N TRP A 118 6.63 -17.93 5.88
CA TRP A 118 7.92 -17.97 6.55
C TRP A 118 7.85 -18.87 7.77
N VAL A 119 8.91 -19.59 8.00
CA VAL A 119 9.12 -20.38 9.23
C VAL A 119 10.36 -19.87 9.94
N PRO A 120 10.42 -19.94 11.28
CA PRO A 120 11.61 -19.56 12.02
C PRO A 120 12.82 -20.40 11.61
N ASP A 121 13.96 -19.76 11.50
CA ASP A 121 15.23 -20.38 11.05
C ASP A 121 15.66 -21.58 11.92
N TYR A 122 15.38 -21.50 13.24
CA TYR A 122 15.68 -22.58 14.15
C TYR A 122 14.88 -23.86 13.87
N VAL A 123 13.67 -23.73 13.30
CA VAL A 123 12.86 -24.90 12.91
C VAL A 123 13.58 -25.65 11.78
N LEU A 124 14.02 -24.95 10.73
CA LEU A 124 14.73 -25.57 9.62
C LEU A 124 16.11 -26.12 10.03
N LYS A 125 16.78 -25.49 10.99
CA LYS A 125 18.05 -26.01 11.54
C LYS A 125 17.87 -27.32 12.29
N ASN A 126 16.78 -27.46 13.06
CA ASN A 126 16.48 -28.66 13.81
C ASN A 126 15.81 -29.75 12.97
N HIS A 127 15.16 -29.34 11.86
CA HIS A 127 14.42 -30.21 10.94
C HIS A 127 14.86 -29.99 9.49
N PRO A 128 16.11 -30.36 9.14
CA PRO A 128 16.67 -30.12 7.81
C PRO A 128 15.98 -30.91 6.69
N GLU A 129 15.14 -31.88 7.03
CA GLU A 129 14.28 -32.62 6.10
C GLU A 129 13.15 -31.77 5.52
N LEU A 130 12.72 -30.69 6.20
CA LEU A 130 11.64 -29.81 5.76
C LEU A 130 12.18 -28.89 4.66
N LYS A 131 11.72 -29.07 3.42
CA LYS A 131 12.18 -28.33 2.24
C LYS A 131 11.08 -27.52 1.56
N THR A 132 9.84 -27.94 1.73
CA THR A 132 8.69 -27.38 1.04
C THR A 132 7.58 -27.07 2.02
N VAL A 133 6.62 -26.24 1.58
CA VAL A 133 5.43 -25.96 2.36
C VAL A 133 4.67 -27.27 2.71
N LEU A 134 4.66 -28.23 1.78
CA LEU A 134 3.97 -29.50 2.03
C LEU A 134 4.60 -30.29 3.19
N ASP A 135 5.92 -30.30 3.30
CA ASP A 135 6.61 -30.94 4.43
C ASP A 135 6.25 -30.26 5.76
N ILE A 136 6.15 -28.93 5.75
CA ILE A 136 5.75 -28.14 6.92
C ILE A 136 4.31 -28.49 7.35
N LEU A 137 3.40 -28.61 6.39
CA LEU A 137 2.00 -28.91 6.66
C LEU A 137 1.76 -30.32 7.26
N GLU A 138 2.70 -31.24 7.11
CA GLU A 138 2.65 -32.57 7.76
C GLU A 138 3.19 -32.54 9.20
N ARG A 139 3.66 -31.40 9.68
CA ARG A 139 4.28 -31.24 10.99
C ARG A 139 3.66 -30.08 11.81
N PRO A 140 2.31 -30.10 12.02
CA PRO A 140 1.64 -29.10 12.86
C PRO A 140 2.18 -29.08 14.30
N ASP A 141 2.72 -30.19 14.77
CA ASP A 141 3.34 -30.34 16.09
C ASP A 141 4.54 -29.40 16.33
N LEU A 142 5.19 -28.92 15.29
CA LEU A 142 6.31 -27.97 15.39
C LEU A 142 5.86 -26.52 15.61
N PHE A 143 4.58 -26.24 15.45
CA PHE A 143 4.02 -24.90 15.54
C PHE A 143 2.78 -24.89 16.48
N PRO A 144 2.91 -25.34 17.73
CA PRO A 144 1.75 -25.51 18.60
C PRO A 144 1.03 -24.20 18.84
N ALA A 145 -0.30 -24.22 18.67
CA ALA A 145 -1.14 -23.07 18.94
C ALA A 145 -1.14 -22.75 20.44
N LYS A 146 -1.06 -21.47 20.79
CA LYS A 146 -1.01 -21.03 22.19
C LYS A 146 -2.29 -21.38 22.96
N GLU A 147 -3.44 -21.32 22.27
CA GLU A 147 -4.76 -21.54 22.87
C GLU A 147 -5.15 -23.02 22.91
N ASP A 148 -4.69 -23.80 21.92
CA ASP A 148 -4.89 -25.27 21.86
C ASP A 148 -3.61 -25.92 21.31
N PRO A 149 -2.69 -26.34 22.20
CA PRO A 149 -1.43 -26.98 21.80
C PRO A 149 -1.57 -28.32 21.09
N SER A 150 -2.77 -28.91 21.01
CA SER A 150 -3.04 -30.11 20.21
C SER A 150 -3.10 -29.80 18.70
N LYS A 151 -3.19 -28.53 18.34
CA LYS A 151 -3.19 -28.02 16.96
C LYS A 151 -1.97 -27.19 16.66
N GLY A 152 -1.62 -27.13 15.38
CA GLY A 152 -0.63 -26.17 14.87
C GLY A 152 -1.25 -24.81 14.59
N GLU A 153 -0.52 -23.74 14.84
CA GLU A 153 -0.95 -22.38 14.53
C GLU A 153 -0.34 -21.88 13.22
N PHE A 154 -1.17 -21.49 12.27
CA PHE A 154 -0.78 -20.72 11.09
C PHE A 154 -1.16 -19.25 11.30
N ILE A 155 -0.15 -18.38 11.43
CA ILE A 155 -0.36 -16.95 11.63
C ILE A 155 -0.60 -16.30 10.27
N GLY A 156 -1.84 -15.88 10.03
CA GLY A 156 -2.24 -15.18 8.81
C GLY A 156 -2.15 -13.65 8.93
N CYS A 157 -2.44 -12.98 7.83
CA CYS A 157 -2.42 -11.52 7.77
C CYS A 157 -3.61 -10.89 8.48
N PRO A 158 -3.46 -9.61 8.89
CA PRO A 158 -4.56 -8.82 9.44
C PRO A 158 -5.74 -8.69 8.47
N ALA A 159 -6.92 -8.46 9.05
CA ALA A 159 -8.13 -8.24 8.28
C ALA A 159 -8.01 -7.01 7.35
N GLY A 160 -8.47 -7.15 6.12
CA GLY A 160 -8.43 -6.11 5.09
C GLY A 160 -7.14 -6.09 4.25
N TRP A 161 -6.10 -6.80 4.67
CA TRP A 161 -4.89 -6.96 3.86
C TRP A 161 -5.11 -7.94 2.70
N GLY A 162 -4.44 -7.71 1.58
CA GLY A 162 -4.52 -8.61 0.42
C GLY A 162 -4.10 -10.05 0.75
N CYS A 163 -3.03 -10.21 1.52
CA CYS A 163 -2.54 -11.52 1.94
C CYS A 163 -3.51 -12.28 2.86
N GLN A 164 -4.46 -11.62 3.54
CA GLN A 164 -5.53 -12.31 4.26
C GLN A 164 -6.36 -13.19 3.33
N LEU A 165 -6.77 -12.65 2.19
CA LEU A 165 -7.54 -13.40 1.18
C LEU A 165 -6.72 -14.57 0.62
N SER A 166 -5.47 -14.31 0.26
CA SER A 166 -4.55 -15.34 -0.22
C SER A 166 -4.37 -16.46 0.80
N ASN A 167 -4.13 -16.12 2.07
CA ASN A 167 -3.95 -17.10 3.14
C ASN A 167 -5.21 -17.93 3.39
N ILE A 168 -6.39 -17.32 3.41
CA ILE A 168 -7.66 -18.06 3.58
C ILE A 168 -7.88 -19.04 2.42
N ASN A 169 -7.59 -18.61 1.19
CA ASN A 169 -7.76 -19.46 0.02
C ASN A 169 -6.76 -20.63 0.02
N LEU A 170 -5.50 -20.37 0.35
CA LEU A 170 -4.46 -21.39 0.44
C LEU A 170 -4.70 -22.34 1.63
N PHE A 171 -5.15 -21.83 2.77
CA PHE A 171 -5.53 -22.63 3.92
C PHE A 171 -6.59 -23.70 3.55
N ARG A 172 -7.60 -23.28 2.79
CA ARG A 172 -8.63 -24.19 2.27
C ARG A 172 -8.10 -25.13 1.20
N ALA A 173 -7.32 -24.61 0.24
CA ALA A 173 -6.78 -25.40 -0.87
C ALA A 173 -5.86 -26.52 -0.40
N PHE A 174 -5.03 -26.27 0.62
CA PHE A 174 -4.14 -27.24 1.23
C PHE A 174 -4.82 -28.10 2.31
N LYS A 175 -6.12 -27.87 2.58
CA LYS A 175 -6.89 -28.57 3.63
C LYS A 175 -6.16 -28.55 4.99
N MET A 176 -5.67 -27.37 5.36
CA MET A 176 -4.80 -27.22 6.53
C MET A 176 -5.54 -27.55 7.84
N GLU A 177 -6.85 -27.30 7.91
CA GLU A 177 -7.68 -27.70 9.05
C GLU A 177 -7.70 -29.24 9.24
N ASP A 178 -7.84 -30.01 8.14
CA ASP A 178 -7.80 -31.48 8.19
C ASP A 178 -6.43 -32.00 8.63
N LYS A 179 -5.38 -31.18 8.50
CA LYS A 179 -4.01 -31.50 8.96
C LYS A 179 -3.72 -31.04 10.39
N GLY A 180 -4.73 -30.54 11.08
CA GLY A 180 -4.60 -30.09 12.47
C GLY A 180 -4.00 -28.69 12.63
N LEU A 181 -4.13 -27.82 11.62
CA LEU A 181 -3.71 -26.43 11.69
C LEU A 181 -4.92 -25.52 11.85
N ASP A 182 -4.81 -24.54 12.73
CA ASP A 182 -5.74 -23.40 12.84
C ASP A 182 -5.12 -22.14 12.26
N ILE A 183 -5.92 -21.29 11.60
CA ILE A 183 -5.49 -20.00 11.11
C ILE A 183 -5.84 -18.89 12.11
N LYS A 184 -4.83 -18.15 12.55
CA LYS A 184 -4.99 -16.98 13.41
C LYS A 184 -4.73 -15.71 12.60
N LEU A 185 -5.75 -14.89 12.44
CA LEU A 185 -5.61 -13.57 11.83
C LEU A 185 -5.18 -12.57 12.90
N THR A 186 -4.04 -11.93 12.73
CA THR A 186 -3.48 -11.01 13.73
C THR A 186 -3.51 -9.57 13.23
N TRP A 187 -3.73 -8.62 14.17
CA TRP A 187 -3.63 -7.18 13.91
C TRP A 187 -2.21 -6.64 14.11
N PHE A 188 -1.36 -7.40 14.80
CA PHE A 188 0.02 -7.03 15.05
C PHE A 188 0.90 -8.27 15.02
N LEU A 189 2.01 -8.16 14.30
CA LEU A 189 3.18 -9.01 14.52
C LEU A 189 3.77 -8.59 15.88
N SER A 190 3.29 -9.17 16.96
CA SER A 190 4.00 -9.07 18.24
C SER A 190 5.24 -9.97 18.12
N TRP A 191 6.33 -9.36 17.72
CA TRP A 191 7.66 -9.93 17.88
C TRP A 191 8.02 -9.82 19.37
N THR A 192 7.66 -10.81 20.17
CA THR A 192 8.19 -11.01 21.52
C THR A 192 8.92 -12.33 21.59
#